data_988667c673771f11e61b39c50a19446c
#
_entry.id   988667c673771f11e61b39c50a19446c
#
_cell.length_a   1.000
_cell.length_b   1.000
_cell.length_c   1.000
_cell.angle_alpha   90.00
_cell.angle_beta   90.00
_cell.angle_gamma   90.00
#
_symmetry.space_group_name_H-M   'P 1'
#
loop_
_entity.id
_entity.type
_entity.pdbx_description
1 polymer ?
#
loop_
_entity_poly.entity_id
_entity_poly.type
_entity_poly.pdbx_seq_one_letter_code
_entity_poly.pdbx_strand_id
1 'polypeptide(L)'
;MNSRPYFARQLPAQPCFLCGASSYDGLCCAACVSDLPRHAGRSCRICAAPLPSGEICGRCLQHPPAFSRTVAAFRYEFPLDSLIKAFKFDAQLILADFLADALAARIDSRPDHLLALPLHPARLRERGFNQSQLVAARLARALQLPLLTDAALRIRDTPPQSSLPWRVRKRNMRKAFALAPALDVRDKHIAIVDDVMTTGASIDALAHLLKQAGAKEVSAWVLARTLPHRGRV
;
A
#
# COMPACT_ATOMS: atom_id res chain seq x y z
N MET A 1 29.35 8.48 7.80
CA MET A 1 29.84 7.40 8.71
C MET A 1 28.61 6.90 9.49
N ASN A 2 28.01 5.77 9.07
CA ASN A 2 26.84 5.19 9.73
C ASN A 2 27.33 4.26 10.83
N SER A 3 27.36 4.73 12.07
CA SER A 3 27.57 3.91 13.25
C SER A 3 26.30 3.11 13.53
N ARG A 4 26.21 1.88 12.98
CA ARG A 4 25.24 0.88 13.46
C ARG A 4 25.55 0.61 14.95
N PRO A 5 24.53 0.58 15.83
CA PRO A 5 24.78 0.33 17.25
C PRO A 5 25.43 -1.05 17.43
N TYR A 6 26.46 -1.09 18.26
CA TYR A 6 27.32 -2.25 18.54
C TYR A 6 26.56 -3.52 18.96
N PHE A 7 25.33 -3.38 19.46
CA PHE A 7 24.46 -4.49 19.88
C PHE A 7 23.83 -5.30 18.73
N ALA A 8 23.80 -4.78 17.50
CA ALA A 8 23.22 -5.52 16.35
C ALA A 8 24.10 -6.71 15.89
N ARG A 9 25.33 -6.81 16.35
CA ARG A 9 26.29 -7.86 15.95
C ARG A 9 26.25 -9.15 16.79
N GLN A 10 25.44 -9.22 17.83
CA GLN A 10 25.41 -10.37 18.77
C GLN A 10 24.13 -11.18 18.76
N LEU A 11 23.15 -10.84 17.89
CA LEU A 11 21.98 -11.68 17.78
C LEU A 11 22.32 -12.97 17.01
N PRO A 12 21.87 -14.14 17.52
CA PRO A 12 22.07 -15.39 16.80
C PRO A 12 21.40 -15.32 15.43
N ALA A 13 21.96 -16.02 14.44
CA ALA A 13 21.37 -16.15 13.13
C ALA A 13 19.92 -16.62 13.27
N GLN A 14 19.01 -15.92 12.61
CA GLN A 14 17.60 -16.32 12.53
C GLN A 14 17.36 -17.05 11.19
N PRO A 15 16.42 -17.99 11.12
CA PRO A 15 16.02 -18.55 9.85
C PRO A 15 15.38 -17.47 8.97
N CYS A 16 15.83 -17.38 7.72
CA CYS A 16 15.21 -16.51 6.72
C CYS A 16 13.75 -16.88 6.53
N PHE A 17 12.89 -15.90 6.57
CA PHE A 17 11.44 -16.10 6.46
C PHE A 17 11.00 -16.75 5.14
N LEU A 18 11.75 -16.56 4.06
CA LEU A 18 11.42 -17.10 2.74
C LEU A 18 12.05 -18.47 2.46
N CYS A 19 13.34 -18.67 2.78
CA CYS A 19 14.06 -19.86 2.38
C CYS A 19 14.57 -20.72 3.56
N GLY A 20 14.41 -20.25 4.81
CA GLY A 20 14.91 -20.96 6.00
C GLY A 20 16.41 -20.90 6.23
N ALA A 21 17.21 -20.39 5.28
CA ALA A 21 18.65 -20.23 5.45
C ALA A 21 18.98 -19.21 6.55
N SER A 22 20.17 -19.30 7.14
CA SER A 22 20.61 -18.36 8.17
C SER A 22 20.61 -16.92 7.69
N SER A 23 19.94 -16.03 8.43
CA SER A 23 19.91 -14.59 8.21
C SER A 23 20.50 -13.89 9.45
N TYR A 24 21.52 -13.07 9.25
CA TYR A 24 22.21 -12.34 10.30
C TYR A 24 21.79 -10.87 10.40
N ASP A 25 21.24 -10.31 9.31
CA ASP A 25 20.99 -8.87 9.16
C ASP A 25 19.50 -8.52 9.09
N GLY A 26 18.60 -9.46 9.31
CA GLY A 26 17.17 -9.18 9.25
C GLY A 26 16.29 -10.39 9.00
N LEU A 27 15.02 -10.11 8.73
CA LEU A 27 13.97 -11.10 8.57
C LEU A 27 14.16 -12.03 7.36
N CYS A 28 14.75 -11.51 6.28
CA CYS A 28 15.10 -12.27 5.09
C CYS A 28 16.59 -12.16 4.82
N CYS A 29 17.22 -13.25 4.36
CA CYS A 29 18.62 -13.24 3.96
C CYS A 29 18.85 -12.34 2.72
N ALA A 30 20.08 -11.88 2.51
CA ALA A 30 20.43 -10.96 1.43
C ALA A 30 20.02 -11.49 0.04
N ALA A 31 20.17 -12.78 -0.22
CA ALA A 31 19.74 -13.41 -1.47
C ALA A 31 18.21 -13.26 -1.68
N CYS A 32 17.40 -13.62 -0.67
CA CYS A 32 15.95 -13.48 -0.77
C CYS A 32 15.51 -12.01 -0.89
N VAL A 33 16.21 -11.07 -0.24
CA VAL A 33 15.92 -9.63 -0.39
C VAL A 33 16.23 -9.15 -1.81
N SER A 34 17.31 -9.66 -2.43
CA SER A 34 17.66 -9.31 -3.83
C SER A 34 16.65 -9.86 -4.84
N ASP A 35 16.04 -11.01 -4.55
CA ASP A 35 15.06 -11.68 -5.42
C ASP A 35 13.66 -11.08 -5.31
N LEU A 36 13.40 -10.16 -4.35
CA LEU A 36 12.10 -9.51 -4.24
C LEU A 36 11.77 -8.72 -5.52
N PRO A 37 10.55 -8.88 -6.06
CA PRO A 37 10.14 -8.27 -7.32
C PRO A 37 9.92 -6.76 -7.16
N ARG A 38 10.99 -5.98 -7.12
CA ARG A 38 10.97 -4.53 -6.99
C ARG A 38 10.11 -3.90 -8.08
N HIS A 39 9.30 -2.90 -7.71
CA HIS A 39 8.56 -2.12 -8.68
C HIS A 39 9.54 -1.18 -9.40
N ALA A 40 10.11 -1.67 -10.50
CA ALA A 40 11.12 -0.97 -11.30
C ALA A 40 10.67 -0.86 -12.76
N GLY A 41 11.39 -0.03 -13.52
CA GLY A 41 11.09 0.23 -14.92
C GLY A 41 10.00 1.28 -15.11
N ARG A 42 9.64 1.48 -16.39
CA ARG A 42 8.65 2.48 -16.78
C ARG A 42 7.25 2.08 -16.34
N SER A 43 6.55 2.97 -15.66
CA SER A 43 5.20 2.74 -15.17
C SER A 43 4.35 4.00 -15.23
N CYS A 44 3.05 3.82 -15.25
CA CYS A 44 2.09 4.92 -15.21
C CYS A 44 2.25 5.71 -13.90
N ARG A 45 2.56 7.00 -13.99
CA ARG A 45 2.75 7.87 -12.83
C ARG A 45 1.52 7.92 -11.92
N ILE A 46 0.31 7.75 -12.49
CA ILE A 46 -0.93 7.80 -11.70
C ILE A 46 -1.16 6.47 -10.98
N CYS A 47 -1.19 5.31 -11.68
CA CYS A 47 -1.62 4.05 -11.09
C CYS A 47 -0.52 3.00 -10.95
N ALA A 48 0.73 3.36 -11.24
CA ALA A 48 1.89 2.47 -11.19
C ALA A 48 1.76 1.18 -12.04
N ALA A 49 0.88 1.15 -13.04
CA ALA A 49 0.84 0.02 -13.98
C ALA A 49 2.05 0.09 -14.93
N PRO A 50 2.73 -1.05 -15.22
CA PRO A 50 3.84 -1.06 -16.17
C PRO A 50 3.43 -0.51 -17.54
N LEU A 51 4.33 0.22 -18.17
CA LEU A 51 4.13 0.83 -19.48
C LEU A 51 5.26 0.45 -20.44
N PRO A 52 4.95 0.14 -21.72
CA PRO A 52 5.97 0.00 -22.75
C PRO A 52 6.54 1.37 -23.15
N SER A 53 5.69 2.41 -23.14
CA SER A 53 6.07 3.80 -23.52
C SER A 53 5.15 4.82 -22.85
N GLY A 54 5.55 6.09 -22.83
CA GLY A 54 4.78 7.20 -22.25
C GLY A 54 4.82 7.23 -20.70
N GLU A 55 4.01 8.10 -20.11
CA GLU A 55 3.95 8.35 -18.66
C GLU A 55 2.61 7.96 -18.04
N ILE A 56 1.53 7.90 -18.81
CA ILE A 56 0.17 7.61 -18.33
C ILE A 56 -0.43 6.50 -19.18
N CYS A 57 -1.02 5.49 -18.52
CA CYS A 57 -1.67 4.38 -19.23
C CYS A 57 -3.03 4.80 -19.82
N GLY A 58 -3.46 4.11 -20.88
CA GLY A 58 -4.73 4.38 -21.56
C GLY A 58 -5.94 4.39 -20.62
N ARG A 59 -5.96 3.50 -19.60
CA ARG A 59 -7.03 3.49 -18.60
C ARG A 59 -7.08 4.80 -17.80
N CYS A 60 -5.93 5.32 -17.34
CA CYS A 60 -5.88 6.56 -16.58
C CYS A 60 -6.15 7.79 -17.45
N LEU A 61 -5.85 7.73 -18.75
CA LEU A 61 -6.22 8.78 -19.71
C LEU A 61 -7.75 8.83 -19.93
N GLN A 62 -8.36 7.67 -20.13
CA GLN A 62 -9.81 7.58 -20.39
C GLN A 62 -10.65 7.76 -19.11
N HIS A 63 -10.13 7.30 -17.98
CA HIS A 63 -10.82 7.29 -16.69
C HIS A 63 -9.87 7.70 -15.57
N PRO A 64 -9.53 8.99 -15.46
CA PRO A 64 -8.61 9.47 -14.42
C PRO A 64 -9.20 9.16 -13.03
N PRO A 65 -8.41 8.57 -12.12
CA PRO A 65 -8.80 8.40 -10.72
C PRO A 65 -8.70 9.72 -9.96
N ALA A 66 -9.26 9.76 -8.76
CA ALA A 66 -9.21 10.93 -7.89
C ALA A 66 -7.86 11.14 -7.19
N PHE A 67 -6.97 10.15 -7.24
CA PHE A 67 -5.59 10.28 -6.77
C PHE A 67 -4.65 10.64 -7.94
N SER A 68 -3.63 11.44 -7.65
CA SER A 68 -2.71 12.01 -8.67
C SER A 68 -1.53 11.10 -8.99
N ARG A 69 -1.08 10.28 -8.00
CA ARG A 69 0.14 9.49 -8.10
C ARG A 69 0.08 8.25 -7.24
N THR A 70 0.80 7.20 -7.67
CA THR A 70 1.03 5.98 -6.87
C THR A 70 2.51 5.71 -6.72
N VAL A 71 2.96 5.51 -5.47
CA VAL A 71 4.26 4.93 -5.14
C VAL A 71 4.04 3.47 -4.76
N ALA A 72 4.75 2.55 -5.41
CA ALA A 72 4.71 1.12 -5.11
C ALA A 72 6.13 0.62 -4.85
N ALA A 73 6.33 -0.18 -3.78
CA ALA A 73 7.63 -0.76 -3.50
C ALA A 73 7.92 -1.96 -4.41
N PHE A 74 6.91 -2.80 -4.63
CA PHE A 74 7.07 -4.07 -5.30
C PHE A 74 5.97 -4.32 -6.35
N ARG A 75 6.22 -5.30 -7.22
CA ARG A 75 5.18 -6.00 -7.98
C ARG A 75 4.61 -7.11 -7.11
N TYR A 76 3.31 -7.35 -7.18
CA TYR A 76 2.66 -8.43 -6.45
C TYR A 76 2.88 -9.76 -7.18
N GLU A 77 4.04 -10.35 -7.00
CA GLU A 77 4.52 -11.59 -7.59
C GLU A 77 5.31 -12.39 -6.55
N PHE A 78 5.59 -13.68 -6.84
CA PHE A 78 6.49 -14.49 -6.02
C PHE A 78 7.91 -13.88 -6.01
N PRO A 79 8.62 -13.88 -4.86
CA PRO A 79 8.24 -14.43 -3.54
C PRO A 79 7.51 -13.42 -2.62
N LEU A 80 7.27 -12.18 -3.05
CA LEU A 80 6.64 -11.15 -2.22
C LEU A 80 5.20 -11.51 -1.81
N ASP A 81 4.46 -12.17 -2.69
CA ASP A 81 3.07 -12.57 -2.42
C ASP A 81 2.98 -13.48 -1.19
N SER A 82 4.00 -14.33 -0.94
CA SER A 82 4.11 -15.17 0.26
C SER A 82 4.28 -14.33 1.53
N LEU A 83 5.13 -13.30 1.49
CA LEU A 83 5.30 -12.38 2.62
C LEU A 83 4.00 -11.61 2.93
N ILE A 84 3.32 -11.10 1.90
CA ILE A 84 2.07 -10.36 2.08
C ILE A 84 0.94 -11.28 2.58
N LYS A 85 0.88 -12.54 2.13
CA LYS A 85 -0.07 -13.53 2.64
C LYS A 85 0.19 -13.83 4.12
N ALA A 86 1.43 -14.11 4.50
CA ALA A 86 1.81 -14.35 5.87
C ALA A 86 1.51 -13.14 6.77
N PHE A 87 1.78 -11.93 6.30
CA PHE A 87 1.39 -10.70 7.00
C PHE A 87 -0.11 -10.58 7.19
N LYS A 88 -0.92 -10.92 6.18
CA LYS A 88 -2.38 -10.77 6.21
C LYS A 88 -3.10 -11.85 7.00
N PHE A 89 -2.67 -13.10 6.88
CA PHE A 89 -3.44 -14.26 7.30
C PHE A 89 -2.79 -15.05 8.42
N ASP A 90 -1.45 -14.98 8.55
CA ASP A 90 -0.71 -15.71 9.59
C ASP A 90 -0.23 -14.76 10.71
N ALA A 91 -0.76 -13.53 10.74
CA ALA A 91 -0.46 -12.49 11.73
C ALA A 91 1.05 -12.23 11.96
N GLN A 92 1.87 -12.39 10.91
CA GLN A 92 3.30 -12.14 10.98
C GLN A 92 3.58 -10.62 10.99
N LEU A 93 3.28 -9.97 12.13
CA LEU A 93 3.31 -8.50 12.26
C LEU A 93 4.71 -7.91 12.09
N ILE A 94 5.76 -8.69 12.35
CA ILE A 94 7.15 -8.27 12.15
C ILE A 94 7.44 -7.89 10.67
N LEU A 95 6.66 -8.43 9.73
CA LEU A 95 6.74 -8.08 8.32
C LEU A 95 6.34 -6.63 8.04
N ALA A 96 5.56 -6.00 8.94
CA ALA A 96 5.14 -4.60 8.75
C ALA A 96 6.35 -3.66 8.68
N ASP A 97 7.34 -3.82 9.54
CA ASP A 97 8.52 -2.98 9.56
C ASP A 97 9.37 -3.19 8.30
N PHE A 98 9.64 -4.44 7.95
CA PHE A 98 10.39 -4.79 6.74
C PHE A 98 9.76 -4.24 5.45
N LEU A 99 8.45 -4.40 5.30
CA LEU A 99 7.72 -3.96 4.12
C LEU A 99 7.57 -2.43 4.08
N ALA A 100 7.36 -1.79 5.23
CA ALA A 100 7.28 -0.34 5.32
C ALA A 100 8.62 0.33 5.02
N ASP A 101 9.74 -0.21 5.49
CA ASP A 101 11.08 0.33 5.20
C ASP A 101 11.39 0.23 3.69
N ALA A 102 10.99 -0.86 3.04
CA ALA A 102 11.12 -1.00 1.59
C ALA A 102 10.26 0.02 0.81
N LEU A 103 9.07 0.36 1.33
CA LEU A 103 8.23 1.39 0.75
C LEU A 103 8.79 2.79 1.02
N ALA A 104 9.25 3.07 2.24
CA ALA A 104 9.85 4.35 2.63
C ALA A 104 11.02 4.73 1.71
N ALA A 105 11.87 3.77 1.35
CA ALA A 105 13.00 3.95 0.43
C ALA A 105 12.59 4.38 -1.00
N ARG A 106 11.29 4.30 -1.35
CA ARG A 106 10.74 4.68 -2.67
C ARG A 106 10.02 6.02 -2.66
N ILE A 107 9.77 6.56 -1.48
CA ILE A 107 8.99 7.79 -1.31
C ILE A 107 9.92 8.99 -1.53
N ASP A 108 9.52 9.85 -2.47
CA ASP A 108 10.22 11.08 -2.87
C ASP A 108 9.35 12.33 -2.68
N SER A 109 8.20 12.20 -2.05
CA SER A 109 7.25 13.30 -1.80
C SER A 109 6.90 13.38 -0.31
N ARG A 110 6.53 14.58 0.14
CA ARG A 110 6.16 14.83 1.54
C ARG A 110 4.72 15.33 1.61
N PRO A 111 3.73 14.45 1.81
CA PRO A 111 2.36 14.85 2.06
C PRO A 111 2.21 15.52 3.43
N ASP A 112 1.13 16.24 3.63
CA ASP A 112 0.80 16.81 4.95
C ASP A 112 0.41 15.72 5.95
N HIS A 113 -0.31 14.67 5.47
CA HIS A 113 -0.78 13.59 6.34
C HIS A 113 -0.75 12.24 5.63
N LEU A 114 -0.59 11.19 6.41
CA LEU A 114 -0.86 9.81 6.00
C LEU A 114 -2.25 9.39 6.46
N LEU A 115 -2.90 8.55 5.67
CA LEU A 115 -4.18 7.92 6.00
C LEU A 115 -4.15 6.45 5.58
N ALA A 116 -4.30 5.53 6.53
CA ALA A 116 -4.41 4.12 6.19
C ALA A 116 -5.75 3.80 5.51
N LEU A 117 -5.74 2.98 4.46
CA LEU A 117 -6.99 2.49 3.88
C LEU A 117 -7.74 1.65 4.91
N PRO A 118 -8.99 2.02 5.31
CA PRO A 118 -9.69 1.30 6.35
C PRO A 118 -10.21 -0.05 5.87
N LEU A 119 -10.15 -1.05 6.75
CA LEU A 119 -10.84 -2.33 6.58
C LEU A 119 -12.30 -2.21 7.04
N HIS A 120 -13.16 -3.05 6.45
CA HIS A 120 -14.50 -3.23 6.96
C HIS A 120 -14.48 -3.87 8.37
N PRO A 121 -15.34 -3.46 9.33
CA PRO A 121 -15.33 -3.99 10.69
C PRO A 121 -15.40 -5.53 10.79
N ALA A 122 -16.15 -6.19 9.90
CA ALA A 122 -16.19 -7.65 9.85
C ALA A 122 -14.82 -8.26 9.57
N ARG A 123 -14.09 -7.70 8.59
CA ARG A 123 -12.73 -8.17 8.26
C ARG A 123 -11.70 -7.81 9.31
N LEU A 124 -11.90 -6.67 10.00
CA LEU A 124 -11.04 -6.29 11.11
C LEU A 124 -11.20 -7.27 12.29
N ARG A 125 -12.44 -7.71 12.57
CA ARG A 125 -12.69 -8.74 13.60
C ARG A 125 -12.12 -10.10 13.23
N GLU A 126 -12.27 -10.52 11.97
CA GLU A 126 -11.72 -11.77 11.45
C GLU A 126 -10.19 -11.81 11.51
N ARG A 127 -9.54 -10.71 11.15
CA ARG A 127 -8.08 -10.62 11.01
C ARG A 127 -7.38 -10.15 12.29
N GLY A 128 -8.08 -9.45 13.17
CA GLY A 128 -7.54 -8.87 14.40
C GLY A 128 -6.83 -7.53 14.23
N PHE A 129 -6.42 -7.16 13.01
CA PHE A 129 -5.67 -5.92 12.73
C PHE A 129 -5.90 -5.42 11.30
N ASN A 130 -5.53 -4.14 11.07
CA ASN A 130 -5.49 -3.54 9.74
C ASN A 130 -4.03 -3.41 9.29
N GLN A 131 -3.63 -4.14 8.25
CA GLN A 131 -2.26 -4.12 7.70
C GLN A 131 -1.86 -2.73 7.24
N SER A 132 -2.76 -2.04 6.52
CA SER A 132 -2.50 -0.69 6.02
C SER A 132 -2.24 0.28 7.18
N GLN A 133 -2.89 0.09 8.34
CA GLN A 133 -2.67 0.88 9.54
C GLN A 133 -1.28 0.63 10.15
N LEU A 134 -0.84 -0.63 10.24
CA LEU A 134 0.48 -0.96 10.76
C LEU A 134 1.59 -0.38 9.87
N VAL A 135 1.46 -0.53 8.56
CA VAL A 135 2.40 0.04 7.59
C VAL A 135 2.39 1.57 7.67
N ALA A 136 1.22 2.21 7.71
CA ALA A 136 1.09 3.66 7.82
C ALA A 136 1.71 4.20 9.11
N ALA A 137 1.51 3.52 10.24
CA ALA A 137 2.11 3.91 11.54
C ALA A 137 3.64 3.81 11.50
N ARG A 138 4.20 2.80 10.83
CA ARG A 138 5.65 2.68 10.64
C ARG A 138 6.20 3.79 9.75
N LEU A 139 5.54 4.04 8.60
CA LEU A 139 5.92 5.12 7.67
C LEU A 139 5.83 6.50 8.35
N ALA A 140 4.78 6.75 9.12
CA ALA A 140 4.59 8.00 9.85
C ALA A 140 5.76 8.29 10.78
N ARG A 141 6.20 7.28 11.54
CA ARG A 141 7.38 7.39 12.42
C ARG A 141 8.68 7.58 11.64
N ALA A 142 8.91 6.75 10.61
CA ALA A 142 10.15 6.78 9.84
C ALA A 142 10.34 8.09 9.06
N LEU A 143 9.25 8.65 8.52
CA LEU A 143 9.25 9.85 7.71
C LEU A 143 8.88 11.12 8.50
N GLN A 144 8.57 10.98 9.79
CA GLN A 144 8.12 12.07 10.66
C GLN A 144 6.92 12.83 10.05
N LEU A 145 5.90 12.06 9.63
CA LEU A 145 4.66 12.56 9.04
C LEU A 145 3.47 12.30 9.98
N PRO A 146 2.53 13.22 10.09
CA PRO A 146 1.30 13.01 10.84
C PRO A 146 0.46 11.87 10.23
N LEU A 147 -0.05 10.97 11.08
CA LEU A 147 -0.98 9.91 10.69
C LEU A 147 -2.39 10.27 11.18
N LEU A 148 -3.32 10.36 10.23
CA LEU A 148 -4.74 10.53 10.54
C LEU A 148 -5.31 9.18 11.01
N THR A 149 -5.65 9.11 12.30
CA THR A 149 -6.32 7.95 12.91
C THR A 149 -7.83 8.20 12.91
N ASP A 150 -8.63 7.16 12.71
CA ASP A 150 -10.10 7.20 12.73
C ASP A 150 -10.75 8.24 11.80
N ALA A 151 -9.99 8.74 10.83
CA ALA A 151 -10.41 9.77 9.89
C ALA A 151 -11.36 9.24 8.80
N ALA A 152 -11.34 7.95 8.54
CA ALA A 152 -12.20 7.31 7.56
C ALA A 152 -12.63 5.92 8.03
N LEU A 153 -13.86 5.53 7.68
CA LEU A 153 -14.44 4.23 7.99
C LEU A 153 -14.87 3.54 6.70
N ARG A 154 -14.69 2.23 6.62
CA ARG A 154 -15.28 1.41 5.57
C ARG A 154 -16.63 0.87 6.05
N ILE A 155 -17.71 1.44 5.51
CA ILE A 155 -19.09 1.19 5.94
C ILE A 155 -19.80 0.08 5.15
N ARG A 156 -19.18 -0.45 4.07
CA ARG A 156 -19.72 -1.56 3.29
C ARG A 156 -18.69 -2.66 3.12
N ASP A 157 -19.08 -3.88 3.42
CA ASP A 157 -18.32 -5.05 3.02
C ASP A 157 -18.60 -5.32 1.54
N THR A 158 -17.64 -4.91 0.71
CA THR A 158 -17.67 -5.25 -0.72
C THR A 158 -16.73 -6.42 -0.91
N PRO A 159 -17.24 -7.65 -1.13
CA PRO A 159 -16.40 -8.81 -1.40
C PRO A 159 -15.50 -8.54 -2.61
N PRO A 160 -14.33 -9.19 -2.70
CA PRO A 160 -13.49 -9.12 -3.90
C PRO A 160 -14.27 -9.76 -5.07
N GLN A 161 -15.04 -8.96 -5.77
CA GLN A 161 -15.87 -9.41 -6.88
C GLN A 161 -15.00 -9.45 -8.15
N SER A 162 -14.25 -10.53 -8.30
CA SER A 162 -13.47 -10.80 -9.53
C SER A 162 -14.36 -10.92 -10.78
N SER A 163 -15.65 -11.22 -10.62
CA SER A 163 -16.61 -11.50 -11.68
C SER A 163 -17.43 -10.29 -12.17
N LEU A 164 -17.45 -9.15 -11.46
CA LEU A 164 -18.25 -8.01 -11.88
C LEU A 164 -17.50 -7.07 -12.85
N PRO A 165 -18.21 -6.49 -13.85
CA PRO A 165 -17.67 -5.46 -14.72
C PRO A 165 -17.12 -4.27 -13.93
N TRP A 166 -16.02 -3.68 -14.40
CA TRP A 166 -15.31 -2.58 -13.73
C TRP A 166 -16.23 -1.39 -13.33
N ARG A 167 -17.20 -1.03 -14.18
CA ARG A 167 -18.17 0.06 -13.93
C ARG A 167 -19.04 -0.21 -12.70
N VAL A 168 -19.48 -1.47 -12.52
CA VAL A 168 -20.30 -1.88 -11.37
C VAL A 168 -19.46 -1.86 -10.10
N ARG A 169 -18.23 -2.37 -10.16
CA ARG A 169 -17.27 -2.30 -9.04
C ARG A 169 -17.00 -0.86 -8.61
N LYS A 170 -16.75 0.05 -9.55
CA LYS A 170 -16.52 1.47 -9.25
C LYS A 170 -17.73 2.11 -8.56
N ARG A 171 -18.94 1.82 -9.01
CA ARG A 171 -20.18 2.36 -8.39
C ARG A 171 -20.40 1.81 -6.98
N ASN A 172 -20.17 0.51 -6.76
CA ASN A 172 -20.31 -0.12 -5.45
C ASN A 172 -19.27 0.40 -4.44
N MET A 173 -18.07 0.73 -4.91
CA MET A 173 -16.99 1.26 -4.08
C MET A 173 -17.20 2.73 -3.66
N ARG A 174 -17.87 3.58 -4.47
CA ARG A 174 -18.08 4.98 -4.16
C ARG A 174 -18.85 5.24 -2.85
N LYS A 175 -19.66 4.26 -2.40
CA LYS A 175 -20.41 4.32 -1.14
C LYS A 175 -19.83 3.40 -0.06
N ALA A 176 -18.57 2.96 -0.24
CA ALA A 176 -17.96 2.02 0.67
C ALA A 176 -17.30 2.68 1.88
N PHE A 177 -17.03 3.98 1.79
CA PHE A 177 -16.32 4.71 2.83
C PHE A 177 -17.15 5.91 3.32
N ALA A 178 -16.89 6.33 4.56
CA ALA A 178 -17.33 7.58 5.15
C ALA A 178 -16.14 8.26 5.82
N LEU A 179 -16.11 9.60 5.82
CA LEU A 179 -15.12 10.37 6.56
C LEU A 179 -15.68 10.74 7.94
N ALA A 180 -14.81 10.89 8.93
CA ALA A 180 -15.17 11.39 10.24
C ALA A 180 -15.70 12.83 10.11
N PRO A 181 -16.78 13.21 10.83
CA PRO A 181 -17.39 14.56 10.71
C PRO A 181 -16.43 15.71 11.03
N ALA A 182 -15.50 15.51 11.94
CA ALA A 182 -14.53 16.52 12.38
C ALA A 182 -13.24 16.56 11.54
N LEU A 183 -13.16 15.76 10.47
CA LEU A 183 -11.96 15.70 9.63
C LEU A 183 -11.82 16.97 8.78
N ASP A 184 -10.75 17.73 9.01
CA ASP A 184 -10.36 18.85 8.15
C ASP A 184 -9.13 18.47 7.30
N VAL A 185 -9.37 18.35 5.99
CA VAL A 185 -8.33 18.04 4.99
C VAL A 185 -8.23 19.12 3.91
N ARG A 186 -8.87 20.28 4.13
CA ARG A 186 -8.87 21.38 3.17
C ARG A 186 -7.44 21.84 2.88
N ASP A 187 -7.16 22.00 1.61
CA ASP A 187 -5.86 22.41 1.06
C ASP A 187 -4.68 21.50 1.41
N LYS A 188 -4.94 20.29 1.93
CA LYS A 188 -3.92 19.32 2.32
C LYS A 188 -3.62 18.30 1.22
N HIS A 189 -2.36 17.85 1.19
CA HIS A 189 -1.94 16.65 0.46
C HIS A 189 -2.03 15.44 1.39
N ILE A 190 -2.85 14.47 1.04
CA ILE A 190 -3.06 13.23 1.82
C ILE A 190 -2.48 12.04 1.05
N ALA A 191 -1.60 11.26 1.69
CA ALA A 191 -1.16 9.97 1.13
C ALA A 191 -1.97 8.82 1.74
N ILE A 192 -2.74 8.12 0.91
CA ILE A 192 -3.45 6.89 1.32
C ILE A 192 -2.47 5.74 1.27
N VAL A 193 -2.31 5.04 2.41
CA VAL A 193 -1.45 3.86 2.53
C VAL A 193 -2.28 2.60 2.44
N ASP A 194 -1.87 1.65 1.58
CA ASP A 194 -2.50 0.33 1.42
C ASP A 194 -1.44 -0.75 1.20
N ASP A 195 -1.82 -2.01 1.38
CA ASP A 195 -0.90 -3.14 1.17
C ASP A 195 -0.78 -3.52 -0.31
N VAL A 196 -1.87 -3.86 -0.99
CA VAL A 196 -1.86 -4.32 -2.39
C VAL A 196 -2.86 -3.57 -3.25
N MET A 197 -2.35 -2.80 -4.18
CA MET A 197 -3.19 -2.14 -5.18
C MET A 197 -3.43 -3.06 -6.38
N THR A 198 -4.66 -3.54 -6.53
CA THR A 198 -5.11 -4.31 -7.70
C THR A 198 -5.62 -3.38 -8.80
N THR A 199 -6.87 -3.00 -8.77
CA THR A 199 -7.47 -2.04 -9.72
C THR A 199 -7.32 -0.60 -9.26
N GLY A 200 -7.02 -0.36 -7.98
CA GLY A 200 -7.03 0.94 -7.34
C GLY A 200 -8.42 1.47 -6.96
N ALA A 201 -9.48 0.65 -7.11
CA ALA A 201 -10.86 1.11 -6.91
C ALA A 201 -11.14 1.55 -5.46
N SER A 202 -10.55 0.88 -4.45
CA SER A 202 -10.72 1.26 -3.04
C SER A 202 -10.04 2.60 -2.75
N ILE A 203 -8.81 2.76 -3.24
CA ILE A 203 -8.06 4.02 -3.09
C ILE A 203 -8.77 5.15 -3.84
N ASP A 204 -9.25 4.91 -5.07
CA ASP A 204 -10.00 5.90 -5.87
C ASP A 204 -11.29 6.36 -5.15
N ALA A 205 -12.02 5.43 -4.53
CA ALA A 205 -13.23 5.76 -3.79
C ALA A 205 -12.95 6.63 -2.56
N LEU A 206 -11.91 6.30 -1.77
CA LEU A 206 -11.52 7.10 -0.62
C LEU A 206 -10.94 8.45 -1.05
N ALA A 207 -10.09 8.47 -2.08
CA ALA A 207 -9.52 9.69 -2.65
C ALA A 207 -10.62 10.65 -3.15
N HIS A 208 -11.67 10.11 -3.77
CA HIS A 208 -12.82 10.92 -4.21
C HIS A 208 -13.50 11.61 -3.05
N LEU A 209 -13.73 10.92 -1.93
CA LEU A 209 -14.30 11.52 -0.72
C LEU A 209 -13.39 12.59 -0.12
N LEU A 210 -12.07 12.34 -0.04
CA LEU A 210 -11.11 13.33 0.45
C LEU A 210 -11.09 14.59 -0.44
N LYS A 211 -11.14 14.41 -1.76
CA LYS A 211 -11.24 15.54 -2.71
C LYS A 211 -12.54 16.32 -2.54
N GLN A 212 -13.67 15.65 -2.29
CA GLN A 212 -14.94 16.31 -1.97
C GLN A 212 -14.90 17.06 -0.63
N ALA A 213 -14.12 16.58 0.34
CA ALA A 213 -13.88 17.26 1.61
C ALA A 213 -12.84 18.40 1.51
N GLY A 214 -12.34 18.71 0.30
CA GLY A 214 -11.45 19.84 0.04
C GLY A 214 -9.96 19.51 -0.01
N ALA A 215 -9.53 18.23 0.03
CA ALA A 215 -8.13 17.90 -0.10
C ALA A 215 -7.54 18.43 -1.42
N LYS A 216 -6.41 19.15 -1.32
CA LYS A 216 -5.71 19.70 -2.47
C LYS A 216 -5.15 18.60 -3.37
N GLU A 217 -4.56 17.58 -2.75
CA GLU A 217 -3.96 16.44 -3.46
C GLU A 217 -4.19 15.15 -2.68
N VAL A 218 -4.33 14.03 -3.41
CA VAL A 218 -4.35 12.70 -2.84
C VAL A 218 -3.38 11.83 -3.63
N SER A 219 -2.47 11.17 -2.93
CA SER A 219 -1.57 10.15 -3.50
C SER A 219 -1.80 8.78 -2.88
N ALA A 220 -1.33 7.73 -3.55
CA ALA A 220 -1.42 6.35 -3.08
C ALA A 220 -0.02 5.80 -2.80
N TRP A 221 0.20 5.22 -1.62
CA TRP A 221 1.42 4.54 -1.24
C TRP A 221 1.11 3.08 -0.94
N VAL A 222 1.68 2.16 -1.70
CA VAL A 222 1.32 0.74 -1.61
C VAL A 222 2.55 -0.15 -1.52
N LEU A 223 2.47 -1.21 -0.73
CA LEU A 223 3.55 -2.20 -0.66
C LEU A 223 3.73 -2.88 -2.02
N ALA A 224 2.61 -3.28 -2.66
CA ALA A 224 2.69 -3.99 -3.92
C ALA A 224 1.62 -3.55 -4.93
N ARG A 225 2.00 -3.62 -6.20
CA ARG A 225 1.12 -3.40 -7.36
C ARG A 225 0.94 -4.68 -8.14
N THR A 226 -0.30 -5.15 -8.31
CA THR A 226 -0.56 -6.26 -9.22
C THR A 226 -0.38 -5.82 -10.67
N LEU A 227 0.19 -6.68 -11.47
CA LEU A 227 0.23 -6.45 -12.90
C LEU A 227 -1.20 -6.55 -13.48
N PRO A 228 -1.56 -5.73 -14.48
CA PRO A 228 -2.76 -5.97 -15.23
C PRO A 228 -2.68 -7.38 -15.83
N HIS A 229 -3.70 -8.22 -15.61
CA HIS A 229 -3.78 -9.44 -16.36
C HIS A 229 -3.70 -9.08 -17.84
N ARG A 230 -2.72 -9.65 -18.56
CA ARG A 230 -2.76 -9.64 -20.03
C ARG A 230 -4.02 -10.40 -20.39
N GLY A 231 -5.11 -9.67 -20.64
CA GLY A 231 -6.33 -10.26 -21.14
C GLY A 231 -5.96 -11.11 -22.35
N ARG A 232 -6.44 -12.34 -22.38
CA ARG A 232 -6.52 -13.06 -23.66
C ARG A 232 -7.30 -12.14 -24.60
N VAL A 233 -6.61 -11.67 -25.63
CA VAL A 233 -7.21 -11.05 -26.80
C VAL A 233 -8.05 -12.11 -27.47
#